data_f266040439ac89e3016747d413bfead6
#
_entry.id   f266040439ac89e3016747d413bfead6
#
_cell.length_a   1.000
_cell.length_b   1.000
_cell.length_c   1.000
_cell.angle_alpha   90.00
_cell.angle_beta   90.00
_cell.angle_gamma   90.00
#
_symmetry.space_group_name_H-M   'P 1'
#
loop_
_entity.id
_entity.type
_entity.pdbx_description
1 polymer ?
#
loop_
_entity_poly.entity_id
_entity_poly.type
_entity_poly.pdbx_seq_one_letter_code
_entity_poly.pdbx_strand_id
1 'polypeptide(L)'
;MRAGVEPKNVVCITASGNSMEPVIPDGGLAGVDKGRTTVKDGDIFAIIQNNQLRIKILYRLPRGGLRMRSFNRDEHPDEEYPEDEIQTEGIMILGRVFWYSVLR
;
A
#
# COMPACT_ATOMS: atom_id res chain seq x y z
N MET A 1 10.18 -19.70 -3.65
CA MET A 1 9.79 -18.42 -3.07
C MET A 1 9.02 -18.65 -1.79
N ARG A 2 9.35 -17.91 -0.78
CA ARG A 2 8.70 -18.07 0.52
C ARG A 2 7.36 -17.37 0.58
N ALA A 3 6.56 -17.70 1.58
CA ALA A 3 5.28 -17.04 1.90
C ALA A 3 4.26 -17.15 0.77
N GLY A 4 4.41 -18.12 -0.12
CA GLY A 4 3.44 -18.36 -1.19
C GLY A 4 3.43 -17.31 -2.28
N VAL A 5 4.50 -16.52 -2.40
CA VAL A 5 4.59 -15.51 -3.45
C VAL A 5 5.05 -16.15 -4.74
N GLU A 6 4.27 -15.96 -5.81
CA GLU A 6 4.62 -16.44 -7.14
C GLU A 6 5.54 -15.44 -7.83
N PRO A 7 6.73 -15.85 -8.29
CA PRO A 7 7.66 -14.89 -8.90
C PRO A 7 7.07 -14.07 -10.05
N LYS A 8 6.18 -14.66 -10.83
CA LYS A 8 5.57 -13.97 -11.98
C LYS A 8 4.66 -12.82 -11.54
N ASN A 9 4.23 -12.79 -10.28
CA ASN A 9 3.36 -11.75 -9.75
C ASN A 9 4.13 -10.64 -9.04
N VAL A 10 5.45 -10.75 -8.95
CA VAL A 10 6.26 -9.81 -8.19
C VAL A 10 6.67 -8.63 -9.05
N VAL A 11 6.48 -7.42 -8.53
CA VAL A 11 7.09 -6.21 -9.07
C VAL A 11 7.80 -5.49 -7.96
N CYS A 12 8.87 -4.77 -8.30
CA CYS A 12 9.55 -3.89 -7.37
C CYS A 12 9.20 -2.46 -7.70
N ILE A 13 8.86 -1.69 -6.67
CA ILE A 13 8.55 -0.27 -6.83
C ILE A 13 9.45 0.54 -5.91
N THR A 14 9.61 1.81 -6.26
CA THR A 14 10.36 2.75 -5.44
C THR A 14 9.37 3.58 -4.62
N ALA A 15 9.61 3.65 -3.31
CA ALA A 15 8.81 4.49 -2.44
C ALA A 15 9.17 5.96 -2.66
N SER A 16 8.17 6.82 -2.78
CA SER A 16 8.35 8.26 -2.92
C SER A 16 7.72 8.97 -1.74
N GLY A 17 8.42 9.99 -1.24
CA GLY A 17 7.93 10.79 -0.12
C GLY A 17 8.21 10.15 1.22
N ASN A 18 7.69 10.76 2.27
CA ASN A 18 8.03 10.38 3.63
C ASN A 18 6.87 9.74 4.41
N SER A 19 5.77 9.39 3.74
CA SER A 19 4.58 8.89 4.45
C SER A 19 4.83 7.56 5.16
N MET A 20 5.76 6.75 4.68
CA MET A 20 6.06 5.45 5.27
C MET A 20 7.35 5.44 6.09
N GLU A 21 7.96 6.60 6.27
CA GLU A 21 9.14 6.70 7.13
C GLU A 21 8.75 6.54 8.59
N PRO A 22 9.59 5.98 9.41
CA PRO A 22 10.96 5.53 9.10
C PRO A 22 11.04 4.09 8.58
N VAL A 23 9.91 3.43 8.38
CA VAL A 23 9.90 2.01 8.00
C VAL A 23 10.35 1.81 6.56
N ILE A 24 9.77 2.57 5.63
CA ILE A 24 10.21 2.56 4.23
C ILE A 24 10.61 4.00 3.90
N PRO A 25 11.91 4.28 3.78
CA PRO A 25 12.35 5.64 3.50
C PRO A 25 12.08 6.04 2.07
N ASP A 26 12.09 7.34 1.83
CA ASP A 26 12.03 7.89 0.47
C ASP A 26 13.17 7.30 -0.34
N GLY A 27 12.86 6.77 -1.51
CA GLY A 27 13.84 6.09 -2.36
C GLY A 27 14.06 4.62 -2.03
N GLY A 28 13.43 4.11 -0.97
CA GLY A 28 13.51 2.70 -0.65
C GLY A 28 12.76 1.84 -1.66
N LEU A 29 13.10 0.55 -1.72
CA LEU A 29 12.45 -0.39 -2.64
C LEU A 29 11.41 -1.21 -1.89
N ALA A 30 10.34 -1.54 -2.57
CA ALA A 30 9.32 -2.44 -2.04
C ALA A 30 8.98 -3.51 -3.06
N GLY A 31 8.94 -4.76 -2.60
CA GLY A 31 8.49 -5.88 -3.41
C GLY A 31 6.98 -6.05 -3.22
N VAL A 32 6.25 -6.09 -4.31
CA VAL A 32 4.80 -6.15 -4.31
C VAL A 32 4.35 -7.45 -4.95
N ASP A 33 3.47 -8.16 -4.25
CA ASP A 33 2.83 -9.37 -4.78
C ASP A 33 1.49 -8.96 -5.39
N LYS A 34 1.42 -8.90 -6.70
CA LYS A 34 0.20 -8.53 -7.43
C LYS A 34 -0.87 -9.61 -7.36
N GLY A 35 -0.53 -10.79 -6.89
CA GLY A 35 -1.50 -11.86 -6.66
C GLY A 35 -2.30 -11.68 -5.38
N ARG A 36 -1.96 -10.72 -4.54
CA ARG A 36 -2.63 -10.50 -3.26
C ARG A 36 -3.22 -9.10 -3.22
N THR A 37 -4.48 -9.00 -3.62
CA THR A 37 -5.18 -7.73 -3.71
C THR A 37 -6.34 -7.60 -2.72
N THR A 38 -6.61 -8.66 -1.95
CA THR A 38 -7.63 -8.61 -0.91
C THR A 38 -7.02 -7.99 0.35
N VAL A 39 -7.66 -6.96 0.87
CA VAL A 39 -7.15 -6.25 2.04
C VAL A 39 -7.17 -7.16 3.26
N LYS A 40 -6.03 -7.25 3.93
CA LYS A 40 -5.89 -7.82 5.25
C LYS A 40 -5.48 -6.70 6.19
N ASP A 41 -6.27 -6.46 7.21
CA ASP A 41 -6.09 -5.32 8.10
C ASP A 41 -4.69 -5.27 8.70
N GLY A 42 -4.06 -4.12 8.56
CA GLY A 42 -2.73 -3.88 9.12
C GLY A 42 -1.57 -4.23 8.20
N ASP A 43 -1.83 -4.85 7.05
CA ASP A 43 -0.77 -5.14 6.10
C ASP A 43 -0.49 -3.94 5.20
N ILE A 44 0.72 -3.91 4.66
CA ILE A 44 1.15 -2.83 3.76
C ILE A 44 0.79 -3.22 2.33
N PHE A 45 0.20 -2.27 1.60
CA PHE A 45 -0.17 -2.47 0.20
C PHE A 45 0.34 -1.35 -0.66
N ALA A 46 0.66 -1.68 -1.90
CA ALA A 46 0.84 -0.70 -2.96
C ALA A 46 -0.52 -0.47 -3.60
N ILE A 47 -0.89 0.77 -3.75
CA ILE A 47 -2.17 1.16 -4.34
C ILE A 47 -1.95 2.19 -5.43
N ILE A 48 -2.90 2.26 -6.35
CA ILE A 48 -2.95 3.32 -7.35
C ILE A 48 -4.19 4.13 -7.05
N GLN A 49 -4.03 5.43 -6.94
CA GLN A 49 -5.13 6.35 -6.68
C GLN A 49 -5.00 7.55 -7.61
N ASN A 50 -5.99 7.74 -8.46
CA ASN A 50 -5.95 8.80 -9.48
C ASN A 50 -4.64 8.76 -10.28
N ASN A 51 -4.24 7.56 -10.69
CA ASN A 51 -3.01 7.28 -11.45
C ASN A 51 -1.72 7.55 -10.69
N GLN A 52 -1.77 7.71 -9.37
CA GLN A 52 -0.58 7.87 -8.55
C GLN A 52 -0.34 6.62 -7.71
N LEU A 53 0.91 6.16 -7.70
CA LEU A 53 1.30 5.01 -6.90
C LEU A 53 1.55 5.46 -5.46
N ARG A 54 0.93 4.75 -4.52
CA ARG A 54 1.07 5.03 -3.09
C ARG A 54 1.33 3.73 -2.34
N ILE A 55 2.03 3.82 -1.22
CA ILE A 55 2.23 2.69 -0.31
C ILE A 55 1.60 3.07 1.02
N LYS A 56 0.67 2.26 1.50
CA LYS A 56 -0.08 2.54 2.72
C LYS A 56 -0.38 1.26 3.47
N ILE A 57 -0.64 1.39 4.77
CA ILE A 57 -1.20 0.32 5.57
C ILE A 57 -2.72 0.40 5.39
N LEU A 58 -3.33 -0.73 5.04
CA LEU A 58 -4.77 -0.74 4.73
C LEU A 58 -5.56 -1.45 5.81
N TYR A 59 -6.76 -0.94 6.06
CA TYR A 59 -7.75 -1.54 6.96
C TYR A 59 -9.10 -1.50 6.27
N ARG A 60 -9.87 -2.58 6.41
CA ARG A 60 -11.24 -2.59 5.91
C ARG A 60 -12.13 -1.86 6.90
N LEU A 61 -13.02 -1.06 6.37
CA LEU A 61 -14.06 -0.41 7.15
C LEU A 61 -15.38 -1.13 6.92
N PRO A 62 -16.35 -1.00 7.86
CA PRO A 62 -17.68 -1.52 7.62
C PRO A 62 -18.27 -0.96 6.32
N ARG A 63 -19.12 -1.76 5.65
CA ARG A 63 -19.81 -1.38 4.42
C ARG A 63 -18.90 -1.16 3.23
N GLY A 64 -17.76 -1.88 3.21
CA GLY A 64 -16.89 -1.85 2.03
C GLY A 64 -15.96 -0.66 1.94
N GLY A 65 -15.86 0.15 2.99
CA GLY A 65 -14.94 1.27 3.00
C GLY A 65 -13.49 0.84 3.25
N LEU A 66 -12.59 1.80 3.15
CA LEU A 66 -11.15 1.58 3.27
C LEU A 66 -10.51 2.69 4.08
N ARG A 67 -9.64 2.31 5.02
CA ARG A 67 -8.78 3.26 5.74
C ARG A 67 -7.36 3.07 5.26
N MET A 68 -6.70 4.17 4.95
CA MET A 68 -5.29 4.20 4.60
C MET A 68 -4.52 4.88 5.70
N ARG A 69 -3.48 4.21 6.19
CA ARG A 69 -2.65 4.71 7.28
C ARG A 69 -1.20 4.76 6.84
N SER A 70 -0.52 5.82 7.27
CA SER A 70 0.92 6.00 7.07
C SER A 70 1.66 5.66 8.34
N PHE A 71 2.91 5.22 8.24
CA PHE A 71 3.76 5.10 9.43
C PHE A 71 4.09 6.48 9.99
N ASN A 72 4.32 7.46 9.12
CA ASN A 72 4.56 8.85 9.52
C ASN A 72 3.22 9.55 9.71
N ARG A 73 2.54 9.21 10.80
CA ARG A 73 1.16 9.63 11.02
C ARG A 73 1.03 11.09 11.39
N ASP A 74 2.07 11.67 11.97
CA ASP A 74 2.04 13.08 12.37
C ASP A 74 1.92 14.00 11.16
N GLU A 75 2.62 13.67 10.09
CA GLU A 75 2.59 14.46 8.85
C GLU A 75 1.56 13.93 7.85
N HIS A 76 1.15 12.67 8.00
CA HIS A 76 0.23 12.01 7.07
C HIS A 76 -0.86 11.31 7.86
N PRO A 77 -1.91 12.03 8.28
CA PRO A 77 -3.00 11.42 9.03
C PRO A 77 -3.76 10.39 8.22
N ASP A 78 -4.50 9.53 8.92
CA ASP A 78 -5.32 8.50 8.28
C ASP A 78 -6.30 9.12 7.30
N GLU A 79 -6.52 8.41 6.19
CA GLU A 79 -7.53 8.76 5.19
C GLU A 79 -8.57 7.66 5.17
N GLU A 80 -9.84 8.03 5.10
CA GLU A 80 -10.92 7.05 5.03
C GLU A 80 -11.79 7.31 3.82
N TYR A 81 -12.13 6.24 3.13
CA TYR A 81 -12.92 6.29 1.90
C TYR A 81 -14.09 5.34 2.00
N PRO A 82 -15.33 5.83 1.96
CA PRO A 82 -16.49 4.97 1.80
C PRO A 82 -16.42 4.22 0.46
N GLU A 83 -17.18 3.15 0.34
CA GLU A 83 -17.13 2.31 -0.86
C GLU A 83 -17.33 3.09 -2.15
N ASP A 84 -18.29 4.02 -2.18
CA ASP A 84 -18.55 4.82 -3.37
C ASP A 84 -17.39 5.73 -3.74
N GLU A 85 -16.65 6.23 -2.74
CA GLU A 85 -15.49 7.09 -3.00
C GLU A 85 -14.28 6.31 -3.50
N ILE A 86 -14.20 5.02 -3.19
CA ILE A 86 -13.10 4.18 -3.71
C ILE A 86 -13.13 4.22 -5.23
N GLN A 87 -14.30 4.12 -5.84
CA GLN A 87 -14.43 4.20 -7.29
C GLN A 87 -14.19 5.61 -7.80
N THR A 88 -14.76 6.60 -7.15
CA THR A 88 -14.62 8.00 -7.55
C THR A 88 -13.17 8.46 -7.52
N GLU A 89 -12.44 8.04 -6.51
CA GLU A 89 -11.01 8.38 -6.35
C GLU A 89 -10.10 7.51 -7.20
N GLY A 90 -10.66 6.55 -7.92
CA GLY A 90 -9.86 5.66 -8.75
C GLY A 90 -8.87 4.82 -7.95
N ILE A 91 -9.28 4.35 -6.77
CA ILE A 91 -8.41 3.55 -5.89
C ILE A 91 -8.41 2.11 -6.36
N MET A 92 -7.23 1.61 -6.64
CA MET A 92 -7.03 0.21 -7.04
C MET A 92 -5.87 -0.36 -6.25
N ILE A 93 -6.05 -1.54 -5.68
CA ILE A 93 -4.99 -2.22 -4.95
C ILE A 93 -4.11 -2.94 -5.96
N LEU A 94 -2.84 -2.54 -6.03
CA LEU A 94 -1.86 -3.19 -6.91
C LEU A 94 -1.45 -4.54 -6.33
N GLY A 95 -1.17 -4.58 -5.03
CA GLY A 95 -0.81 -5.80 -4.37
C GLY A 95 -0.25 -5.56 -2.98
N ARG A 96 -0.01 -6.66 -2.27
CA ARG A 96 0.54 -6.61 -0.92
C ARG A 96 2.05 -6.42 -0.99
N VAL A 97 2.56 -5.52 -0.17
CA VAL A 97 4.02 -5.37 0.01
C VAL A 97 4.47 -6.48 0.96
N PHE A 98 5.29 -7.39 0.45
CA PHE A 98 5.78 -8.52 1.24
C PHE A 98 7.24 -8.37 1.62
N TRP A 99 7.91 -7.38 1.06
CA TRP A 99 9.33 -7.12 1.29
C TRP A 99 9.62 -5.65 1.04
N TYR A 100 10.53 -5.08 1.80
CA TYR A 100 11.01 -3.74 1.52
C TYR A 100 12.45 -3.60 1.99
N SER A 101 13.17 -2.65 1.38
CA SER A 101 14.56 -2.35 1.69
C SER A 101 14.63 -1.02 2.41
N VAL A 102 15.47 -0.97 3.44
CA VAL A 102 15.78 0.28 4.13
C VAL A 102 17.01 0.95 3.55
N LEU A 103 17.63 0.36 2.53
CA LEU A 103 18.79 0.95 1.85
C LEU A 103 18.35 2.09 0.96
N ARG A 104 19.21 3.06 0.86
CA ARG A 104 18.99 4.20 0.00
C ARG A 104 20.14 4.38 -0.94
#